data_395e9431a9c97fae53c89a29c3aae507
#
_entry.id   395e9431a9c97fae53c89a29c3aae507
#
_cell.length_a   1.000
_cell.length_b   1.000
_cell.length_c   1.000
_cell.angle_alpha   90.00
_cell.angle_beta   90.00
_cell.angle_gamma   90.00
#
_symmetry.space_group_name_H-M   'P 1'
#
loop_
_entity.id
_entity.type
_entity.pdbx_description
1 polymer ?
#
loop_
_entity_poly.entity_id
_entity_poly.type
_entity_poly.pdbx_seq_one_letter_code
_entity_poly.pdbx_strand_id
1 'polypeptide(L)'
;MSDTVPTSALRLHSFRALQPGPRLIVTGAVHGNETCGSRAIERLVGELDRGELVLARGCLTLLPITNPLAYRRGQRMGERNLNRNLYPNPLPQDYEDHIANVLCPLLAQHDVLLDLHSFHSAGEPFVMLGPKDNTDELEPFSHAAQEEALALALGPRRIVEGWLPTYAQGVKSRLARTSVADRARLLSVDPRYGVGTTEYMRSQGGYGVTLECGQHDDPQAPEVGWRAIRNTLAMLQMVDAP
;
A
#
# COMPACT_ATOMS: atom_id res chain seq x y z
N MET A 1 15.54 18.63 -24.31
CA MET A 1 14.72 19.33 -23.32
C MET A 1 15.07 18.71 -21.98
N SER A 2 15.62 19.49 -21.08
CA SER A 2 16.04 19.03 -19.75
C SER A 2 14.79 18.62 -18.99
N ASP A 3 14.57 17.32 -18.77
CA ASP A 3 13.60 16.82 -17.81
C ASP A 3 14.07 17.28 -16.43
N THR A 4 13.56 18.43 -16.01
CA THR A 4 13.73 18.89 -14.63
C THR A 4 13.23 17.79 -13.73
N VAL A 5 14.08 17.29 -12.84
CA VAL A 5 13.75 16.29 -11.81
C VAL A 5 12.48 16.75 -11.12
N PRO A 6 11.42 16.00 -11.24
CA PRO A 6 10.15 16.46 -10.73
C PRO A 6 10.07 16.23 -9.23
N THR A 7 9.51 17.21 -8.53
CA THR A 7 9.17 17.20 -7.10
C THR A 7 9.88 16.16 -6.27
N SER A 8 10.89 16.60 -5.57
CA SER A 8 11.71 15.83 -4.64
C SER A 8 11.04 15.60 -3.28
N ALA A 9 9.71 15.71 -3.18
CA ALA A 9 8.98 15.63 -1.92
C ALA A 9 7.70 14.80 -2.03
N LEU A 10 7.44 13.97 -1.03
CA LEU A 10 6.13 13.36 -0.78
C LEU A 10 5.28 14.33 0.03
N ARG A 11 4.04 14.55 -0.39
CA ARG A 11 3.06 15.32 0.37
C ARG A 11 2.20 14.36 1.17
N LEU A 12 2.10 14.60 2.47
CA LEU A 12 1.24 13.85 3.37
C LEU A 12 0.41 14.80 4.24
N HIS A 13 -0.73 14.30 4.73
CA HIS A 13 -1.54 14.94 5.74
C HIS A 13 -1.46 14.10 7.01
N SER A 14 -1.21 14.74 8.16
CA SER A 14 -1.13 14.05 9.44
C SER A 14 -2.08 14.69 10.44
N PHE A 15 -2.93 13.86 11.01
CA PHE A 15 -3.89 14.24 12.05
C PHE A 15 -3.58 13.45 13.32
N ARG A 16 -3.47 14.15 14.43
CA ARG A 16 -3.17 13.53 15.73
C ARG A 16 -4.20 13.94 16.75
N ALA A 17 -4.92 12.98 17.30
CA ALA A 17 -5.80 13.20 18.43
C ALA A 17 -4.99 13.43 19.73
N LEU A 18 -5.63 14.06 20.71
CA LEU A 18 -5.03 14.26 22.05
C LEU A 18 -4.97 12.96 22.85
N GLN A 19 -5.87 12.01 22.55
CA GLN A 19 -5.89 10.71 23.19
C GLN A 19 -4.96 9.72 22.46
N PRO A 20 -4.12 8.96 23.18
CA PRO A 20 -3.32 7.89 22.59
C PRO A 20 -4.19 6.84 21.90
N GLY A 21 -3.66 6.24 20.83
CA GLY A 21 -4.36 5.22 20.08
C GLY A 21 -3.53 4.67 18.92
N PRO A 22 -4.13 3.89 18.02
CA PRO A 22 -3.44 3.31 16.86
C PRO A 22 -2.82 4.38 15.95
N ARG A 23 -1.76 4.00 15.25
CA ARG A 23 -1.10 4.81 14.23
C ARG A 23 -1.43 4.20 12.87
N LEU A 24 -2.40 4.79 12.17
CA LEU A 24 -2.85 4.35 10.86
C LEU A 24 -2.18 5.18 9.76
N ILE A 25 -1.63 4.51 8.75
CA ILE A 25 -1.24 5.14 7.50
C ILE A 25 -2.11 4.62 6.36
N VAL A 26 -2.59 5.52 5.50
CA VAL A 26 -3.35 5.18 4.29
C VAL A 26 -2.59 5.71 3.08
N THR A 27 -2.32 4.84 2.13
CA THR A 27 -1.59 5.16 0.90
C THR A 27 -2.49 5.05 -0.32
N GLY A 28 -2.31 5.96 -1.27
CA GLY A 28 -2.94 5.95 -2.59
C GLY A 28 -1.91 6.23 -3.67
N ALA A 29 -2.21 5.89 -4.91
CA ALA A 29 -1.35 6.07 -6.08
C ALA A 29 0.11 5.62 -5.86
N VAL A 30 0.29 4.45 -5.28
CA VAL A 30 1.56 3.68 -5.33
C VAL A 30 1.89 3.35 -6.80
N HIS A 31 0.85 3.06 -7.58
CA HIS A 31 0.90 3.06 -9.04
C HIS A 31 0.17 4.31 -9.55
N GLY A 32 0.81 5.08 -10.43
CA GLY A 32 0.34 6.42 -10.78
C GLY A 32 -0.96 6.50 -11.58
N ASN A 33 -1.34 5.43 -12.28
CA ASN A 33 -2.60 5.32 -12.99
C ASN A 33 -3.77 4.83 -12.11
N GLU A 34 -3.52 4.50 -10.84
CA GLU A 34 -4.51 3.99 -9.89
C GLU A 34 -4.99 5.14 -8.97
N THR A 35 -5.87 5.99 -9.50
CA THR A 35 -6.22 7.28 -8.86
C THR A 35 -7.36 7.20 -7.85
N CYS A 36 -8.03 6.05 -7.71
CA CYS A 36 -9.18 5.88 -6.81
C CYS A 36 -8.81 6.19 -5.36
N GLY A 37 -7.64 5.68 -4.89
CA GLY A 37 -7.12 5.91 -3.55
C GLY A 37 -6.82 7.39 -3.29
N SER A 38 -6.20 8.09 -4.25
CA SER A 38 -5.93 9.53 -4.13
C SER A 38 -7.21 10.32 -3.92
N ARG A 39 -8.25 10.04 -4.72
CA ARG A 39 -9.56 10.73 -4.62
C ARG A 39 -10.26 10.41 -3.29
N ALA A 40 -10.21 9.16 -2.84
CA ALA A 40 -10.78 8.75 -1.57
C ALA A 40 -10.11 9.47 -0.40
N ILE A 41 -8.79 9.55 -0.41
CA ILE A 41 -8.00 10.22 0.62
C ILE A 41 -8.25 11.73 0.61
N GLU A 42 -8.26 12.37 -0.55
CA GLU A 42 -8.52 13.82 -0.67
C GLU A 42 -9.91 14.19 -0.15
N ARG A 43 -10.93 13.36 -0.41
CA ARG A 43 -12.27 13.53 0.17
C ARG A 43 -12.24 13.47 1.69
N LEU A 44 -11.56 12.48 2.26
CA LEU A 44 -11.44 12.33 3.71
C LEU A 44 -10.70 13.50 4.36
N VAL A 45 -9.61 13.99 3.74
CA VAL A 45 -8.89 15.19 4.18
C VAL A 45 -9.86 16.38 4.27
N GLY A 46 -10.69 16.57 3.24
CA GLY A 46 -11.70 17.62 3.25
C GLY A 46 -12.72 17.48 4.40
N GLU A 47 -13.16 16.28 4.73
CA GLU A 47 -14.07 16.02 5.87
C GLU A 47 -13.39 16.35 7.22
N LEU A 48 -12.13 15.95 7.38
CA LEU A 48 -11.35 16.26 8.59
C LEU A 48 -11.09 17.77 8.75
N ASP A 49 -10.72 18.45 7.66
CA ASP A 49 -10.43 19.89 7.67
C ASP A 49 -11.68 20.74 7.97
N ARG A 50 -12.88 20.27 7.57
CA ARG A 50 -14.16 20.93 7.88
C ARG A 50 -14.73 20.52 9.24
N GLY A 51 -14.10 19.59 9.94
CA GLY A 51 -14.63 19.06 11.22
C GLY A 51 -15.87 18.18 11.05
N GLU A 52 -16.18 17.70 9.85
CA GLU A 52 -17.27 16.74 9.58
C GLU A 52 -16.92 15.34 10.08
N LEU A 53 -15.62 15.06 10.20
CA LEU A 53 -15.06 13.91 10.84
C LEU A 53 -14.02 14.36 11.87
N VAL A 54 -14.12 13.84 13.07
CA VAL A 54 -13.20 14.18 14.16
C VAL A 54 -12.45 12.92 14.61
N LEU A 55 -11.12 13.03 14.69
CA LEU A 55 -10.29 11.96 15.21
C LEU A 55 -10.34 11.97 16.73
N ALA A 56 -10.91 10.92 17.34
CA ALA A 56 -11.09 10.79 18.78
C ALA A 56 -9.78 10.32 19.47
N ARG A 57 -9.01 9.45 18.81
CA ARG A 57 -7.74 8.89 19.35
C ARG A 57 -6.77 8.50 18.25
N GLY A 58 -5.48 8.41 18.62
CA GLY A 58 -4.44 7.90 17.74
C GLY A 58 -3.88 8.92 16.76
N CYS A 59 -3.25 8.43 15.70
CA CYS A 59 -2.63 9.22 14.65
C CYS A 59 -3.04 8.66 13.28
N LEU A 60 -3.46 9.54 12.39
CA LEU A 60 -3.82 9.22 11.01
C LEU A 60 -2.88 9.95 10.07
N THR A 61 -2.14 9.20 9.26
CA THR A 61 -1.28 9.71 8.19
C THR A 61 -1.90 9.34 6.85
N LEU A 62 -2.14 10.33 6.00
CA LEU A 62 -2.77 10.17 4.70
C LEU A 62 -1.78 10.58 3.61
N LEU A 63 -1.46 9.66 2.71
CA LEU A 63 -0.54 9.85 1.60
C LEU A 63 -1.28 9.66 0.27
N PRO A 64 -1.90 10.74 -0.29
CA PRO A 64 -2.77 10.62 -1.48
C PRO A 64 -2.01 10.14 -2.71
N ILE A 65 -0.75 10.58 -2.88
CA ILE A 65 0.08 10.26 -4.04
C ILE A 65 1.44 9.75 -3.54
N THR A 66 1.59 8.43 -3.52
CA THR A 66 2.81 7.77 -3.03
C THR A 66 3.92 7.77 -4.09
N ASN A 67 3.57 7.71 -5.39
CA ASN A 67 4.53 7.83 -6.49
C ASN A 67 4.24 9.05 -7.38
N PRO A 68 4.76 10.24 -7.05
CA PRO A 68 4.47 11.48 -7.79
C PRO A 68 4.91 11.44 -9.27
N LEU A 69 5.99 10.76 -9.61
CA LEU A 69 6.45 10.65 -10.99
C LEU A 69 5.51 9.80 -11.83
N ALA A 70 5.14 8.62 -11.35
CA ALA A 70 4.19 7.73 -11.99
C ALA A 70 2.81 8.41 -12.14
N TYR A 71 2.35 9.08 -11.09
CA TYR A 71 1.06 9.79 -11.06
C TYR A 71 0.97 10.88 -12.13
N ARG A 72 2.00 11.73 -12.25
CA ARG A 72 2.04 12.78 -13.28
C ARG A 72 2.07 12.23 -14.70
N ARG A 73 2.71 11.08 -14.88
CA ARG A 73 2.75 10.40 -16.18
C ARG A 73 1.45 9.64 -16.49
N GLY A 74 0.56 9.48 -15.53
CA GLY A 74 -0.62 8.61 -15.65
C GLY A 74 -0.24 7.15 -15.94
N GLN A 75 0.92 6.71 -15.43
CA GLN A 75 1.49 5.40 -15.70
C GLN A 75 1.58 4.58 -14.41
N ARG A 76 1.66 3.26 -14.55
CA ARG A 76 1.82 2.37 -13.41
C ARG A 76 3.10 2.65 -12.63
N MET A 77 4.19 2.98 -13.31
CA MET A 77 5.55 3.13 -12.77
C MET A 77 6.14 4.49 -13.16
N GLY A 78 7.02 5.02 -12.34
CA GLY A 78 7.91 6.11 -12.70
C GLY A 78 9.08 5.58 -13.54
N GLU A 79 10.07 5.01 -12.90
CA GLU A 79 11.23 4.33 -13.51
C GLU A 79 11.16 2.82 -13.28
N ARG A 80 10.71 2.39 -12.09
CA ARG A 80 10.41 0.99 -11.78
C ARG A 80 9.08 0.88 -11.01
N ASN A 81 8.64 -0.35 -10.73
CA ASN A 81 7.46 -0.56 -9.89
C ASN A 81 7.81 -0.35 -8.41
N LEU A 82 7.27 0.72 -7.80
CA LEU A 82 7.46 1.03 -6.39
C LEU A 82 7.00 -0.11 -5.46
N ASN A 83 5.91 -0.79 -5.84
CA ASN A 83 5.35 -1.92 -5.07
C ASN A 83 6.08 -3.24 -5.33
N ARG A 84 7.40 -3.16 -5.57
CA ARG A 84 8.31 -4.29 -5.71
C ARG A 84 9.67 -3.90 -5.16
N ASN A 85 10.32 -4.87 -4.51
CA ASN A 85 11.65 -4.66 -3.92
C ASN A 85 11.69 -3.39 -3.06
N LEU A 86 10.65 -3.21 -2.24
CA LEU A 86 10.49 -2.02 -1.42
C LEU A 86 11.35 -2.14 -0.16
N TYR A 87 12.51 -1.55 -0.21
CA TYR A 87 13.46 -1.45 0.89
C TYR A 87 14.19 -0.11 0.85
N PRO A 88 14.64 0.44 2.00
CA PRO A 88 15.54 1.57 1.99
C PRO A 88 16.83 1.21 1.24
N ASN A 89 17.27 2.08 0.33
CA ASN A 89 18.51 1.91 -0.43
C ASN A 89 19.45 3.10 -0.15
N PRO A 90 20.59 2.89 0.57
CA PRO A 90 21.54 3.96 0.85
C PRO A 90 22.25 4.51 -0.40
N LEU A 91 22.17 3.79 -1.52
CA LEU A 91 22.70 4.18 -2.81
C LEU A 91 21.61 4.14 -3.88
N PRO A 92 20.65 5.10 -3.86
CA PRO A 92 19.52 5.10 -4.78
C PRO A 92 19.94 5.00 -6.24
N GLN A 93 19.30 4.10 -6.99
CA GLN A 93 19.60 3.86 -8.41
C GLN A 93 18.50 4.41 -9.33
N ASP A 94 17.31 4.61 -8.77
CA ASP A 94 16.12 5.08 -9.50
C ASP A 94 15.26 5.99 -8.62
N TYR A 95 14.24 6.57 -9.21
CA TYR A 95 13.32 7.46 -8.52
C TYR A 95 12.57 6.76 -7.38
N GLU A 96 12.20 5.51 -7.56
CA GLU A 96 11.48 4.74 -6.55
C GLU A 96 12.35 4.37 -5.35
N ASP A 97 13.67 4.28 -5.50
CA ASP A 97 14.60 4.15 -4.36
C ASP A 97 14.59 5.41 -3.49
N HIS A 98 14.52 6.60 -4.10
CA HIS A 98 14.37 7.84 -3.35
C HIS A 98 13.03 7.89 -2.59
N ILE A 99 11.94 7.42 -3.20
CA ILE A 99 10.65 7.29 -2.52
C ILE A 99 10.76 6.29 -1.37
N ALA A 100 11.34 5.11 -1.61
CA ALA A 100 11.48 4.07 -0.61
C ALA A 100 12.23 4.56 0.64
N ASN A 101 13.26 5.39 0.47
CA ASN A 101 14.02 5.99 1.57
C ASN A 101 13.19 6.94 2.46
N VAL A 102 12.07 7.44 1.95
CA VAL A 102 11.10 8.27 2.73
C VAL A 102 9.93 7.43 3.21
N LEU A 103 9.37 6.59 2.35
CA LEU A 103 8.18 5.80 2.63
C LEU A 103 8.43 4.70 3.67
N CYS A 104 9.53 3.97 3.55
CA CYS A 104 9.85 2.87 4.46
C CYS A 104 9.95 3.31 5.93
N PRO A 105 10.66 4.40 6.30
CA PRO A 105 10.63 4.93 7.65
C PRO A 105 9.25 5.39 8.12
N LEU A 106 8.41 5.91 7.20
CA LEU A 106 7.04 6.27 7.54
C LEU A 106 6.22 5.01 7.88
N LEU A 107 6.28 3.97 7.05
CA LEU A 107 5.61 2.70 7.34
C LEU A 107 6.04 2.13 8.68
N ALA A 108 7.34 2.09 8.97
CA ALA A 108 7.88 1.57 10.24
C ALA A 108 7.43 2.36 11.48
N GLN A 109 6.93 3.59 11.33
CA GLN A 109 6.41 4.41 12.43
C GLN A 109 4.92 4.17 12.70
N HIS A 110 4.23 3.35 11.92
CA HIS A 110 2.80 3.10 12.02
C HIS A 110 2.53 1.65 12.45
N ASP A 111 1.35 1.41 13.01
CA ASP A 111 0.90 0.08 13.43
C ASP A 111 0.08 -0.61 12.35
N VAL A 112 -0.63 0.17 11.53
CA VAL A 112 -1.61 -0.32 10.55
C VAL A 112 -1.43 0.41 9.23
N LEU A 113 -1.47 -0.35 8.13
CA LEU A 113 -1.48 0.17 6.75
C LEU A 113 -2.78 -0.22 6.03
N LEU A 114 -3.42 0.74 5.41
CA LEU A 114 -4.41 0.52 4.35
C LEU A 114 -3.86 1.05 3.03
N ASP A 115 -3.55 0.16 2.09
CA ASP A 115 -2.99 0.51 0.79
C ASP A 115 -4.05 0.40 -0.30
N LEU A 116 -4.39 1.54 -0.93
CA LEU A 116 -5.51 1.65 -1.88
C LEU A 116 -5.01 1.56 -3.31
N HIS A 117 -5.47 0.54 -4.00
CA HIS A 117 -5.17 0.21 -5.39
C HIS A 117 -6.41 0.10 -6.26
N SER A 118 -6.22 -0.08 -7.54
CA SER A 118 -7.23 -0.50 -8.51
C SER A 118 -6.58 -1.33 -9.61
N PHE A 119 -7.37 -2.03 -10.42
CA PHE A 119 -6.87 -2.96 -11.44
C PHE A 119 -7.41 -2.65 -12.84
N HIS A 120 -6.75 -3.19 -13.85
CA HIS A 120 -7.05 -2.86 -15.25
C HIS A 120 -8.29 -3.58 -15.79
N SER A 121 -8.49 -4.84 -15.41
CA SER A 121 -9.58 -5.68 -15.92
C SER A 121 -10.91 -5.35 -15.26
N ALA A 122 -12.04 -5.65 -15.91
CA ALA A 122 -13.32 -5.62 -15.23
C ALA A 122 -13.37 -6.63 -14.10
N GLY A 123 -13.93 -6.25 -12.96
CA GLY A 123 -14.02 -7.13 -11.79
C GLY A 123 -14.59 -6.40 -10.57
N GLU A 124 -14.93 -7.18 -9.54
CA GLU A 124 -15.40 -6.62 -8.27
C GLU A 124 -14.21 -6.30 -7.34
N PRO A 125 -14.36 -5.32 -6.44
CA PRO A 125 -13.38 -5.01 -5.43
C PRO A 125 -12.98 -6.23 -4.59
N PHE A 126 -11.71 -6.29 -4.17
CA PHE A 126 -11.21 -7.35 -3.30
C PHE A 126 -10.07 -6.87 -2.40
N VAL A 127 -9.84 -7.59 -1.32
CA VAL A 127 -8.78 -7.32 -0.36
C VAL A 127 -7.70 -8.38 -0.49
N MET A 128 -6.44 -7.97 -0.49
CA MET A 128 -5.30 -8.88 -0.41
C MET A 128 -4.88 -8.99 1.06
N LEU A 129 -4.90 -10.23 1.56
CA LEU A 129 -4.55 -10.59 2.93
C LEU A 129 -3.16 -11.24 2.96
N GLY A 130 -2.42 -11.00 4.02
CA GLY A 130 -1.13 -11.62 4.27
C GLY A 130 -1.22 -13.09 4.73
N PRO A 131 -0.08 -13.67 5.11
CA PRO A 131 -0.02 -15.04 5.57
C PRO A 131 -0.66 -15.19 6.95
N LYS A 132 -0.88 -16.44 7.37
CA LYS A 132 -1.14 -16.76 8.78
C LYS A 132 0.12 -16.51 9.61
N ASP A 133 -0.03 -16.44 10.94
CA ASP A 133 1.10 -16.29 11.86
C ASP A 133 2.13 -17.39 11.60
N ASN A 134 3.37 -16.97 11.43
CA ASN A 134 4.47 -17.85 11.06
C ASN A 134 5.83 -17.24 11.40
N THR A 135 6.87 -18.07 11.31
CA THR A 135 8.27 -17.67 11.49
C THR A 135 9.09 -17.90 10.21
N ASP A 136 8.43 -17.97 9.05
CA ASP A 136 9.06 -18.16 7.74
C ASP A 136 10.03 -17.02 7.43
N GLU A 137 11.17 -17.34 6.82
CA GLU A 137 12.17 -16.34 6.44
C GLU A 137 11.69 -15.39 5.33
N LEU A 138 10.72 -15.84 4.53
CA LEU A 138 10.21 -15.04 3.41
C LEU A 138 9.29 -13.92 3.90
N GLU A 139 8.36 -14.23 4.80
CA GLU A 139 7.38 -13.27 5.33
C GLU A 139 6.97 -13.66 6.76
N PRO A 140 7.86 -13.48 7.76
CA PRO A 140 7.50 -13.74 9.15
C PRO A 140 6.39 -12.78 9.60
N PHE A 141 5.36 -13.32 10.26
CA PHE A 141 4.19 -12.54 10.64
C PHE A 141 3.56 -13.04 11.94
N SER A 142 3.00 -12.12 12.74
CA SER A 142 2.42 -12.41 14.06
C SER A 142 1.12 -11.64 14.35
N HIS A 143 0.52 -11.01 13.33
CA HIS A 143 -0.70 -10.21 13.47
C HIS A 143 -1.81 -10.66 12.51
N ALA A 144 -1.83 -11.94 12.12
CA ALA A 144 -2.79 -12.45 11.13
C ALA A 144 -4.25 -12.23 11.56
N ALA A 145 -4.55 -12.39 12.85
CA ALA A 145 -5.91 -12.18 13.36
C ALA A 145 -6.35 -10.70 13.25
N GLN A 146 -5.46 -9.75 13.54
CA GLN A 146 -5.74 -8.31 13.42
C GLN A 146 -5.90 -7.91 11.96
N GLU A 147 -5.06 -8.43 11.08
CA GLU A 147 -5.12 -8.16 9.65
C GLU A 147 -6.38 -8.75 9.02
N GLU A 148 -6.78 -9.96 9.40
CA GLU A 148 -8.03 -10.58 8.96
C GLU A 148 -9.26 -9.78 9.42
N ALA A 149 -9.26 -9.31 10.68
CA ALA A 149 -10.32 -8.45 11.19
C ALA A 149 -10.42 -7.12 10.42
N LEU A 150 -9.25 -6.52 10.07
CA LEU A 150 -9.20 -5.34 9.21
C LEU A 150 -9.78 -5.65 7.82
N ALA A 151 -9.33 -6.71 7.17
CA ALA A 151 -9.79 -7.09 5.84
C ALA A 151 -11.32 -7.29 5.79
N LEU A 152 -11.89 -7.95 6.80
CA LEU A 152 -13.35 -8.18 6.92
C LEU A 152 -14.13 -6.88 7.14
N ALA A 153 -13.54 -5.90 7.81
CA ALA A 153 -14.19 -4.62 8.10
C ALA A 153 -14.28 -3.70 6.89
N LEU A 154 -13.43 -3.84 5.88
CA LEU A 154 -13.33 -2.88 4.75
C LEU A 154 -14.58 -2.78 3.90
N GLY A 155 -15.36 -3.86 3.77
CA GLY A 155 -16.62 -3.90 3.00
C GLY A 155 -16.62 -4.84 1.79
N PRO A 156 -15.57 -4.93 0.94
CA PRO A 156 -15.53 -5.92 -0.12
C PRO A 156 -15.64 -7.35 0.41
N ARG A 157 -16.38 -8.20 -0.33
CA ARG A 157 -16.65 -9.58 0.08
C ARG A 157 -15.58 -10.58 -0.32
N ARG A 158 -14.70 -10.18 -1.25
CA ARG A 158 -13.65 -11.05 -1.78
C ARG A 158 -12.37 -10.77 -1.03
N ILE A 159 -11.76 -11.82 -0.49
CA ILE A 159 -10.45 -11.79 0.15
C ILE A 159 -9.56 -12.78 -0.60
N VAL A 160 -8.36 -12.34 -0.98
CA VAL A 160 -7.35 -13.12 -1.69
C VAL A 160 -6.10 -13.18 -0.83
N GLU A 161 -5.52 -14.36 -0.68
CA GLU A 161 -4.29 -14.58 0.08
C GLU A 161 -3.21 -15.23 -0.78
N GLY A 162 -1.99 -15.29 -0.27
CA GLY A 162 -0.90 -16.05 -0.88
C GLY A 162 -0.08 -15.27 -1.92
N TRP A 163 -0.05 -13.95 -1.85
CA TRP A 163 0.72 -13.12 -2.80
C TRP A 163 2.19 -13.51 -2.85
N LEU A 164 2.93 -13.34 -1.74
CA LEU A 164 4.38 -13.52 -1.75
C LEU A 164 4.81 -15.00 -1.97
N PRO A 165 4.15 -16.01 -1.37
CA PRO A 165 4.39 -17.40 -1.69
C PRO A 165 4.17 -17.75 -3.17
N THR A 166 3.11 -17.21 -3.78
CA THR A 166 2.82 -17.39 -5.22
C THR A 166 3.90 -16.72 -6.09
N TYR A 167 4.31 -15.52 -5.70
CA TYR A 167 5.42 -14.82 -6.37
C TYR A 167 6.72 -15.65 -6.28
N ALA A 168 7.07 -16.14 -5.11
CA ALA A 168 8.24 -16.99 -4.88
C ALA A 168 8.18 -18.28 -5.73
N GLN A 169 7.03 -18.93 -5.81
CA GLN A 169 6.83 -20.10 -6.67
C GLN A 169 7.01 -19.75 -8.15
N GLY A 170 6.54 -18.58 -8.58
CA GLY A 170 6.76 -18.06 -9.93
C GLY A 170 8.25 -17.84 -10.25
N VAL A 171 9.01 -17.29 -9.31
CA VAL A 171 10.47 -17.13 -9.44
C VAL A 171 11.16 -18.50 -9.58
N LYS A 172 10.84 -19.45 -8.70
CA LYS A 172 11.39 -20.82 -8.77
C LYS A 172 11.10 -21.48 -10.13
N SER A 173 9.87 -21.36 -10.60
CA SER A 173 9.45 -21.93 -11.89
C SER A 173 10.18 -21.29 -13.09
N ARG A 174 10.41 -19.99 -13.06
CA ARG A 174 11.19 -19.28 -14.10
C ARG A 174 12.64 -19.74 -14.08
N LEU A 175 13.28 -19.78 -12.92
CA LEU A 175 14.67 -20.23 -12.78
C LEU A 175 14.87 -21.66 -13.27
N ALA A 176 13.94 -22.56 -13.00
CA ALA A 176 14.00 -23.95 -13.44
C ALA A 176 13.92 -24.10 -14.98
N ARG A 177 13.25 -23.16 -15.66
CA ARG A 177 13.06 -23.17 -17.14
C ARG A 177 14.09 -22.35 -17.87
N THR A 178 14.92 -21.56 -17.19
CA THR A 178 15.88 -20.64 -17.80
C THR A 178 17.29 -21.20 -17.67
N SER A 179 18.06 -21.19 -18.78
CA SER A 179 19.45 -21.60 -18.77
C SER A 179 20.28 -20.73 -17.81
N VAL A 180 21.37 -21.25 -17.28
CA VAL A 180 22.26 -20.49 -16.38
C VAL A 180 22.76 -19.20 -17.06
N ALA A 181 23.06 -19.26 -18.35
CA ALA A 181 23.52 -18.13 -19.14
C ALA A 181 22.47 -17.01 -19.29
N ASP A 182 21.17 -17.38 -19.31
CA ASP A 182 20.07 -16.44 -19.51
C ASP A 182 19.50 -15.90 -18.20
N ARG A 183 19.86 -16.47 -17.03
CA ARG A 183 19.33 -16.01 -15.72
C ARG A 183 19.67 -14.55 -15.43
N ALA A 184 20.81 -14.05 -15.93
CA ALA A 184 21.20 -12.65 -15.78
C ALA A 184 20.24 -11.66 -16.48
N ARG A 185 19.40 -12.15 -17.40
CA ARG A 185 18.38 -11.36 -18.11
C ARG A 185 17.03 -11.36 -17.39
N LEU A 186 16.85 -12.15 -16.32
CA LEU A 186 15.63 -12.16 -15.55
C LEU A 186 15.53 -10.88 -14.71
N LEU A 187 14.33 -10.27 -14.70
CA LEU A 187 14.03 -9.08 -13.91
C LEU A 187 14.27 -9.30 -12.42
N SER A 188 14.04 -10.53 -11.95
CA SER A 188 14.36 -10.91 -10.58
C SER A 188 14.57 -12.42 -10.47
N VAL A 189 15.59 -12.79 -9.72
CA VAL A 189 15.90 -14.15 -9.30
C VAL A 189 15.66 -14.38 -7.80
N ASP A 190 15.35 -13.30 -7.06
CA ASP A 190 15.08 -13.31 -5.63
C ASP A 190 13.57 -13.23 -5.39
N PRO A 191 12.98 -14.18 -4.65
CA PRO A 191 11.58 -14.09 -4.22
C PRO A 191 11.23 -12.81 -3.47
N ARG A 192 12.18 -12.23 -2.73
CA ARG A 192 12.01 -10.97 -1.98
C ARG A 192 11.73 -9.76 -2.88
N TYR A 193 12.01 -9.87 -4.18
CA TYR A 193 11.60 -8.82 -5.12
C TYR A 193 10.07 -8.61 -5.14
N GLY A 194 9.27 -9.59 -4.72
CA GLY A 194 7.83 -9.47 -4.54
C GLY A 194 7.37 -8.55 -3.41
N VAL A 195 8.28 -8.15 -2.51
CA VAL A 195 7.97 -7.30 -1.35
C VAL A 195 7.51 -5.92 -1.81
N GLY A 196 6.30 -5.57 -1.41
CA GLY A 196 5.67 -4.27 -1.59
C GLY A 196 5.40 -3.60 -0.24
N THR A 197 4.42 -2.70 -0.23
CA THR A 197 4.06 -1.87 0.93
C THR A 197 3.59 -2.70 2.11
N THR A 198 2.70 -3.67 1.90
CA THR A 198 2.12 -4.51 2.96
C THR A 198 3.12 -5.50 3.51
N GLU A 199 3.94 -6.15 2.66
CA GLU A 199 5.01 -7.05 3.09
C GLU A 199 6.07 -6.30 3.89
N TYR A 200 6.44 -5.09 3.43
CA TYR A 200 7.37 -4.25 4.20
C TYR A 200 6.78 -3.87 5.55
N MET A 201 5.51 -3.45 5.61
CA MET A 201 4.82 -3.10 6.86
C MET A 201 4.85 -4.27 7.85
N ARG A 202 4.54 -5.50 7.41
CA ARG A 202 4.60 -6.70 8.25
C ARG A 202 6.01 -6.97 8.76
N SER A 203 7.04 -6.77 7.93
CA SER A 203 8.44 -6.95 8.33
C SER A 203 8.91 -5.96 9.42
N GLN A 204 8.18 -4.84 9.58
CA GLN A 204 8.45 -3.84 10.61
C GLN A 204 7.61 -4.05 11.89
N GLY A 205 6.87 -5.16 11.99
CA GLY A 205 6.04 -5.50 13.15
C GLY A 205 4.66 -4.85 13.17
N GLY A 206 4.26 -4.19 12.09
CA GLY A 206 2.88 -3.75 11.87
C GLY A 206 2.06 -4.78 11.09
N TYR A 207 0.86 -4.39 10.67
CA TYR A 207 0.02 -5.17 9.76
C TYR A 207 -0.69 -4.27 8.76
N GLY A 208 -1.14 -4.83 7.65
CA GLY A 208 -1.82 -4.03 6.64
C GLY A 208 -2.32 -4.83 5.47
N VAL A 209 -3.29 -4.28 4.79
CA VAL A 209 -3.92 -4.89 3.64
C VAL A 209 -3.86 -3.99 2.42
N THR A 210 -3.78 -4.59 1.25
CA THR A 210 -4.05 -3.92 -0.02
C THR A 210 -5.53 -4.08 -0.34
N LEU A 211 -6.20 -2.96 -0.58
CA LEU A 211 -7.55 -2.94 -1.12
C LEU A 211 -7.51 -2.58 -2.60
N GLU A 212 -7.95 -3.50 -3.42
CA GLU A 212 -8.24 -3.30 -4.82
C GLU A 212 -9.67 -2.77 -4.97
N CYS A 213 -9.81 -1.45 -5.16
CA CYS A 213 -11.08 -0.72 -5.08
C CYS A 213 -12.03 -0.98 -6.28
N GLY A 214 -11.57 -1.65 -7.32
CA GLY A 214 -12.30 -1.89 -8.54
C GLY A 214 -11.46 -1.60 -9.78
N GLN A 215 -12.07 -1.57 -10.94
CA GLN A 215 -11.41 -1.24 -12.20
C GLN A 215 -11.00 0.26 -12.22
N HIS A 216 -9.87 0.59 -12.88
CA HIS A 216 -9.29 1.96 -12.87
C HIS A 216 -10.29 3.07 -13.21
N ASP A 217 -11.15 2.84 -14.20
CA ASP A 217 -12.11 3.82 -14.71
C ASP A 217 -13.51 3.69 -14.07
N ASP A 218 -13.69 2.77 -13.12
CA ASP A 218 -14.96 2.63 -12.40
C ASP A 218 -15.20 3.87 -11.54
N PRO A 219 -16.29 4.64 -11.80
CA PRO A 219 -16.61 5.82 -11.02
C PRO A 219 -16.93 5.51 -9.55
N GLN A 220 -17.22 4.25 -9.20
CA GLN A 220 -17.47 3.81 -7.83
C GLN A 220 -16.18 3.44 -7.07
N ALA A 221 -15.06 3.22 -7.75
CA ALA A 221 -13.82 2.83 -7.08
C ALA A 221 -13.36 3.84 -6.00
N PRO A 222 -13.44 5.17 -6.18
CA PRO A 222 -13.14 6.12 -5.10
C PRO A 222 -14.08 6.03 -3.90
N GLU A 223 -15.35 5.70 -4.12
CA GLU A 223 -16.33 5.50 -3.04
C GLU A 223 -16.00 4.25 -2.23
N VAL A 224 -15.58 3.15 -2.90
CA VAL A 224 -15.11 1.93 -2.23
C VAL A 224 -13.91 2.26 -1.33
N GLY A 225 -12.92 2.98 -1.84
CA GLY A 225 -11.74 3.40 -1.07
C GLY A 225 -12.10 4.29 0.11
N TRP A 226 -12.97 5.28 -0.08
CA TRP A 226 -13.40 6.18 0.99
C TRP A 226 -14.14 5.43 2.11
N ARG A 227 -15.10 4.54 1.75
CA ARG A 227 -15.80 3.71 2.74
C ARG A 227 -14.84 2.82 3.51
N ALA A 228 -13.87 2.22 2.82
CA ALA A 228 -12.86 1.39 3.47
C ALA A 228 -12.03 2.17 4.48
N ILE A 229 -11.64 3.42 4.18
CA ILE A 229 -10.94 4.27 5.16
C ILE A 229 -11.84 4.53 6.38
N ARG A 230 -13.10 4.90 6.16
CA ARG A 230 -14.08 5.15 7.23
C ARG A 230 -14.29 3.92 8.11
N ASN A 231 -14.45 2.75 7.50
CA ASN A 231 -14.60 1.48 8.18
C ASN A 231 -13.35 1.12 9.00
N THR A 232 -12.15 1.37 8.46
CA THR A 232 -10.89 1.18 9.16
C THR A 232 -10.80 2.07 10.40
N LEU A 233 -11.14 3.35 10.28
CA LEU A 233 -11.14 4.29 11.40
C LEU A 233 -12.13 3.85 12.51
N ALA A 234 -13.32 3.40 12.12
CA ALA A 234 -14.33 2.89 13.06
C ALA A 234 -13.87 1.59 13.74
N MET A 235 -13.35 0.62 12.95
CA MET A 235 -12.82 -0.66 13.47
C MET A 235 -11.69 -0.45 14.46
N LEU A 236 -10.80 0.50 14.20
CA LEU A 236 -9.69 0.88 15.08
C LEU A 236 -10.13 1.82 16.23
N GLN A 237 -11.41 2.15 16.31
CA GLN A 237 -11.97 3.07 17.30
C GLN A 237 -11.25 4.44 17.29
N MET A 238 -10.82 4.89 16.13
CA MET A 238 -10.14 6.18 15.96
C MET A 238 -11.11 7.34 15.81
N VAL A 239 -12.36 7.06 15.51
CA VAL A 239 -13.49 8.02 15.44
C VAL A 239 -14.62 7.53 16.32
N ASP A 240 -15.45 8.43 16.79
CA ASP A 240 -16.65 8.05 17.52
C ASP A 240 -17.61 7.26 16.64
N ALA A 241 -18.32 6.31 17.20
CA ALA A 241 -19.36 5.58 16.49
C ALA A 241 -20.44 6.58 16.02
N PRO A 242 -20.95 6.42 14.78
CA PRO A 242 -22.02 7.29 14.28
C PRO A 242 -23.32 7.15 15.08
#